data_670d217f6862e8e712d1b7a2edce7e7c
#
_entry.id   670d217f6862e8e712d1b7a2edce7e7c
#
_cell.length_a   1.000
_cell.length_b   1.000
_cell.length_c   1.000
_cell.angle_alpha   90.00
_cell.angle_beta   90.00
_cell.angle_gamma   90.00
#
_symmetry.space_group_name_H-M   'P 1'
#
loop_
_entity.id
_entity.type
_entity.pdbx_description
1 polymer ?
#
loop_
_entity_poly.entity_id
_entity_poly.type
_entity_poly.pdbx_seq_one_letter_code
_entity_poly.pdbx_strand_id
1 'polypeptide(L)'
;MYARDTALIATPIGNVRISGDETRIESISIEPGDAASIKPATAAVRRAAEQLNAWFAGTLTDFDLPLAPAATSRGAVLRAGMLAIRYAETMSYAALARAVASSPRAVGQACARNPFPIVVPCHRVLNADGGLGAYSAGNGPATKIWLLDHEQRHNGGFRLT
;
A
#
# COMPACT_ATOMS: atom_id res chain seq x y z
N MET A 1 -22.30 12.29 10.85
CA MET A 1 -21.40 12.44 9.71
C MET A 1 -20.09 13.07 10.16
N TYR A 2 -19.01 12.58 9.68
CA TYR A 2 -17.69 13.07 10.07
C TYR A 2 -17.10 13.96 8.99
N ALA A 3 -16.41 15.01 9.41
CA ALA A 3 -15.73 15.92 8.47
C ALA A 3 -14.55 15.22 7.80
N ARG A 4 -14.37 15.48 6.52
CA ARG A 4 -13.20 15.00 5.78
C ARG A 4 -11.93 15.63 6.30
N ASP A 5 -10.89 14.86 6.28
CA ASP A 5 -9.56 15.26 6.70
C ASP A 5 -8.53 14.77 5.69
N THR A 6 -7.47 15.51 5.52
CA THR A 6 -6.38 15.17 4.62
C THR A 6 -5.05 15.42 5.32
N ALA A 7 -4.15 14.44 5.22
CA ALA A 7 -2.77 14.62 5.60
C ALA A 7 -1.89 14.49 4.35
N LEU A 8 -0.79 15.17 4.34
CA LEU A 8 0.22 15.05 3.29
C LEU A 8 1.56 14.88 3.97
N ILE A 9 2.22 13.75 3.75
CA ILE A 9 3.51 13.47 4.37
C ILE A 9 4.61 13.43 3.31
N ALA A 10 5.78 13.95 3.65
CA ALA A 10 6.95 13.91 2.79
C ALA A 10 7.64 12.54 2.96
N THR A 11 7.97 11.91 1.85
CA THR A 11 8.62 10.61 1.84
C THR A 11 9.71 10.56 0.77
N PRO A 12 10.58 9.54 0.79
CA PRO A 12 11.59 9.40 -0.27
C PRO A 12 11.01 9.19 -1.67
N ILE A 13 9.73 8.82 -1.79
CA ILE A 13 9.09 8.59 -3.08
C ILE A 13 8.10 9.69 -3.47
N GLY A 14 8.20 10.84 -2.84
CA GLY A 14 7.30 11.96 -3.06
C GLY A 14 6.37 12.16 -1.88
N ASN A 15 5.27 12.87 -2.10
CA ASN A 15 4.28 13.07 -1.06
C ASN A 15 3.29 11.92 -1.04
N VAL A 16 2.91 11.51 0.16
CA VAL A 16 1.81 10.56 0.33
C VAL A 16 0.64 11.32 0.93
N ARG A 17 -0.48 11.32 0.20
CA ARG A 17 -1.72 11.99 0.61
C ARG A 17 -2.65 10.96 1.20
N ILE A 18 -3.16 11.25 2.40
CA ILE A 18 -4.07 10.37 3.12
C ILE A 18 -5.37 11.14 3.29
N SER A 19 -6.47 10.56 2.83
CA SER A 19 -7.80 11.16 2.99
C SER A 19 -8.69 10.23 3.79
N GLY A 20 -9.47 10.81 4.67
CA GLY A 20 -10.36 10.05 5.53
C GLY A 20 -11.11 10.96 6.49
N ASP A 21 -11.47 10.40 7.64
CA ASP A 21 -12.14 11.14 8.69
C ASP A 21 -11.76 10.57 10.06
N GLU A 22 -12.57 10.82 11.06
CA GLU A 22 -12.29 10.35 12.43
C GLU A 22 -12.29 8.83 12.54
N THR A 23 -13.05 8.14 11.70
CA THR A 23 -13.31 6.71 11.87
C THR A 23 -12.61 5.81 10.86
N ARG A 24 -12.28 6.30 9.66
CA ARG A 24 -11.68 5.43 8.64
C ARG A 24 -10.88 6.21 7.60
N ILE A 25 -10.04 5.47 6.88
CA ILE A 25 -9.26 5.98 5.76
C ILE A 25 -10.04 5.70 4.48
N GLU A 26 -10.23 6.73 3.65
CA GLU A 26 -10.93 6.61 2.38
C GLU A 26 -10.01 6.35 1.21
N SER A 27 -8.82 6.96 1.21
CA SER A 27 -7.86 6.75 0.14
C SER A 27 -6.45 7.18 0.55
N ILE A 28 -5.48 6.60 -0.13
CA ILE A 28 -4.07 6.97 -0.03
C ILE A 28 -3.58 7.14 -1.47
N SER A 29 -2.81 8.19 -1.74
CA SER A 29 -2.18 8.36 -3.05
C SER A 29 -0.72 8.77 -2.88
N ILE A 30 0.09 8.35 -3.84
CA ILE A 30 1.51 8.71 -3.89
C ILE A 30 1.65 9.74 -5.01
N GLU A 31 2.07 10.95 -4.65
CA GLU A 31 2.15 12.07 -5.58
C GLU A 31 3.61 12.48 -5.73
N PRO A 32 4.12 12.56 -6.95
CA PRO A 32 5.50 13.07 -7.16
C PRO A 32 5.62 14.50 -6.65
N GLY A 33 6.79 14.83 -6.13
CA GLY A 33 7.07 16.20 -5.69
C GLY A 33 7.36 16.28 -4.20
N ASP A 34 7.51 17.51 -3.74
CA ASP A 34 7.89 17.81 -2.36
C ASP A 34 7.04 18.96 -1.80
N ALA A 35 5.75 18.88 -2.01
CA ALA A 35 4.82 19.87 -1.45
C ALA A 35 4.91 19.91 0.07
N ALA A 36 4.51 21.02 0.65
CA ALA A 36 4.54 21.19 2.09
C ALA A 36 3.62 20.19 2.79
N SER A 37 4.07 19.69 3.93
CA SER A 37 3.30 18.74 4.71
C SER A 37 1.99 19.35 5.21
N ILE A 38 0.95 18.52 5.29
CA ILE A 38 -0.34 18.88 5.86
C ILE A 38 -0.58 17.95 7.03
N LYS A 39 -0.79 18.52 8.22
CA LYS A 39 -1.00 17.73 9.43
C LYS A 39 -2.42 17.21 9.50
N PRO A 40 -2.61 15.96 9.91
CA PRO A 40 -3.95 15.42 10.08
C PRO A 40 -4.62 15.99 11.34
N ALA A 41 -5.95 16.10 11.26
CA ALA A 41 -6.75 16.58 12.37
C ALA A 41 -7.59 15.49 13.03
N THR A 42 -7.83 14.37 12.36
CA THR A 42 -8.74 13.33 12.83
C THR A 42 -7.98 12.08 13.26
N ALA A 43 -8.62 11.24 14.08
CA ALA A 43 -7.95 10.10 14.68
C ALA A 43 -7.48 9.07 13.66
N ALA A 44 -8.33 8.68 12.71
CA ALA A 44 -7.95 7.66 11.73
C ALA A 44 -6.84 8.16 10.82
N VAL A 45 -6.94 9.39 10.32
CA VAL A 45 -5.93 9.95 9.41
C VAL A 45 -4.61 10.16 10.14
N ARG A 46 -4.65 10.60 11.40
CA ARG A 46 -3.44 10.73 12.22
C ARG A 46 -2.74 9.39 12.40
N ARG A 47 -3.50 8.34 12.69
CA ARG A 47 -2.97 6.99 12.87
C ARG A 47 -2.30 6.50 11.57
N ALA A 48 -2.92 6.76 10.43
CA ALA A 48 -2.35 6.39 9.14
C ALA A 48 -1.05 7.13 8.87
N ALA A 49 -1.00 8.44 9.13
CA ALA A 49 0.21 9.22 8.94
C ALA A 49 1.34 8.70 9.84
N GLU A 50 1.06 8.39 11.09
CA GLU A 50 2.05 7.85 12.03
C GLU A 50 2.58 6.50 11.55
N GLN A 51 1.70 5.61 11.12
CA GLN A 51 2.11 4.28 10.66
C GLN A 51 2.89 4.35 9.35
N LEU A 52 2.48 5.18 8.41
CA LEU A 52 3.22 5.35 7.16
C LEU A 52 4.62 5.93 7.42
N ASN A 53 4.73 6.92 8.29
CA ASN A 53 6.04 7.44 8.66
C ASN A 53 6.92 6.36 9.28
N ALA A 54 6.37 5.52 10.15
CA ALA A 54 7.12 4.42 10.76
C ALA A 54 7.52 3.37 9.70
N TRP A 55 6.64 3.09 8.74
CA TRP A 55 6.96 2.17 7.66
C TRP A 55 8.13 2.68 6.80
N PHE A 56 8.10 3.95 6.43
CA PHE A 56 9.21 4.54 5.67
C PHE A 56 10.50 4.60 6.48
N ALA A 57 10.40 4.73 7.80
CA ALA A 57 11.57 4.70 8.67
C ALA A 57 12.13 3.29 8.90
N GLY A 58 11.43 2.26 8.44
CA GLY A 58 11.86 0.87 8.61
C GLY A 58 11.51 0.27 9.97
N THR A 59 10.66 0.93 10.76
CA THR A 59 10.32 0.48 12.10
C THR A 59 8.95 -0.18 12.20
N LEU A 60 8.18 -0.19 11.13
CA LEU A 60 6.87 -0.82 11.06
C LEU A 60 6.79 -1.69 9.82
N THR A 61 6.32 -2.92 9.94
CA THR A 61 6.16 -3.83 8.81
C THR A 61 4.70 -4.11 8.47
N ASP A 62 3.81 -4.04 9.45
CA ASP A 62 2.39 -4.33 9.26
C ASP A 62 1.55 -3.15 9.66
N PHE A 63 0.53 -2.87 8.87
CA PHE A 63 -0.39 -1.77 9.17
C PHE A 63 -1.61 -2.29 9.91
N ASP A 64 -2.15 -1.44 10.77
CA ASP A 64 -3.40 -1.69 11.48
C ASP A 64 -4.25 -0.43 11.36
N LEU A 65 -4.98 -0.32 10.25
CA LEU A 65 -5.71 0.90 9.90
C LEU A 65 -7.15 0.57 9.51
N PRO A 66 -8.10 1.43 9.90
CA PRO A 66 -9.51 1.26 9.54
C PRO A 66 -9.76 1.74 8.11
N LEU A 67 -9.52 0.87 7.13
CA LEU A 67 -9.70 1.21 5.73
C LEU A 67 -11.17 1.15 5.34
N ALA A 68 -11.61 2.05 4.45
CA ALA A 68 -12.92 1.96 3.86
C ALA A 68 -13.08 0.60 3.17
N PRO A 69 -14.25 -0.04 3.29
CA PRO A 69 -14.44 -1.38 2.74
C PRO A 69 -14.37 -1.38 1.21
N ALA A 70 -14.04 -2.52 0.64
CA ALA A 70 -14.07 -2.70 -0.81
C ALA A 70 -15.50 -2.51 -1.32
N ALA A 71 -15.64 -2.01 -2.54
CA ALA A 71 -16.94 -1.73 -3.11
C ALA A 71 -17.78 -3.00 -3.39
N THR A 72 -17.10 -4.13 -3.59
CA THR A 72 -17.77 -5.40 -3.90
C THR A 72 -17.19 -6.52 -3.03
N SER A 73 -17.96 -7.61 -2.89
CA SER A 73 -17.46 -8.79 -2.18
C SER A 73 -16.25 -9.40 -2.88
N ARG A 74 -16.24 -9.37 -4.21
CA ARG A 74 -15.10 -9.86 -4.99
C ARG A 74 -13.85 -9.03 -4.73
N GLY A 75 -14.00 -7.71 -4.70
CA GLY A 75 -12.90 -6.81 -4.36
C GLY A 75 -12.37 -7.04 -2.95
N ALA A 76 -13.25 -7.36 -2.01
CA ALA A 76 -12.84 -7.68 -0.65
C ALA A 76 -11.97 -8.94 -0.59
N VAL A 77 -12.31 -9.97 -1.37
CA VAL A 77 -11.52 -11.21 -1.44
C VAL A 77 -10.14 -10.93 -2.04
N LEU A 78 -10.09 -10.15 -3.12
CA LEU A 78 -8.82 -9.80 -3.76
C LEU A 78 -7.93 -8.98 -2.82
N ARG A 79 -8.52 -8.01 -2.11
CA ARG A 79 -7.79 -7.22 -1.12
C ARG A 79 -7.23 -8.09 0.00
N ALA A 80 -8.04 -9.01 0.53
CA ALA A 80 -7.59 -9.93 1.58
C ALA A 80 -6.41 -10.78 1.10
N GLY A 81 -6.45 -11.23 -0.16
CA GLY A 81 -5.34 -11.98 -0.75
C GLY A 81 -4.05 -11.18 -0.81
N MET A 82 -4.13 -9.91 -1.20
CA MET A 82 -2.95 -9.04 -1.20
C MET A 82 -2.42 -8.81 0.21
N LEU A 83 -3.31 -8.58 1.17
CA LEU A 83 -2.92 -8.34 2.56
C LEU A 83 -2.25 -9.56 3.18
N ALA A 84 -2.47 -10.75 2.65
CA ALA A 84 -1.83 -11.96 3.13
C ALA A 84 -0.38 -12.11 2.65
N ILE A 85 0.07 -11.32 1.67
CA ILE A 85 1.46 -11.33 1.24
C ILE A 85 2.27 -10.57 2.27
N ARG A 86 3.19 -11.27 2.92
CA ARG A 86 3.94 -10.70 4.04
C ARG A 86 4.98 -9.69 3.59
N TYR A 87 5.40 -8.87 4.53
CA TYR A 87 6.47 -7.89 4.34
C TYR A 87 7.71 -8.56 3.75
N ALA A 88 8.29 -7.94 2.73
CA ALA A 88 9.48 -8.42 2.03
C ALA A 88 9.29 -9.73 1.25
N GLU A 89 8.06 -10.20 1.14
CA GLU A 89 7.71 -11.35 0.30
C GLU A 89 6.97 -10.89 -0.94
N THR A 90 6.98 -11.70 -1.97
CA THR A 90 6.28 -11.39 -3.23
C THR A 90 5.50 -12.62 -3.68
N MET A 91 4.52 -12.38 -4.55
CA MET A 91 3.70 -13.43 -5.13
C MET A 91 3.41 -13.04 -6.57
N SER A 92 3.34 -14.03 -7.48
CA SER A 92 2.98 -13.72 -8.86
C SER A 92 1.49 -13.46 -8.98
N TYR A 93 1.11 -12.73 -10.05
CA TYR A 93 -0.32 -12.54 -10.36
C TYR A 93 -1.05 -13.88 -10.47
N ALA A 94 -0.43 -14.85 -11.11
CA ALA A 94 -1.04 -16.18 -11.28
C ALA A 94 -1.19 -16.91 -9.94
N ALA A 95 -0.18 -16.87 -9.08
CA ALA A 95 -0.23 -17.52 -7.78
C ALA A 95 -1.30 -16.89 -6.88
N LEU A 96 -1.36 -15.56 -6.87
CA LEU A 96 -2.38 -14.86 -6.09
C LEU A 96 -3.77 -15.17 -6.63
N ALA A 97 -3.93 -15.20 -7.96
CA ALA A 97 -5.20 -15.55 -8.59
C ALA A 97 -5.68 -16.93 -8.15
N ARG A 98 -4.78 -17.92 -8.12
CA ARG A 98 -5.12 -19.26 -7.64
C ARG A 98 -5.53 -19.26 -6.18
N ALA A 99 -4.81 -18.50 -5.36
CA ALA A 99 -5.09 -18.44 -3.92
C ALA A 99 -6.47 -17.86 -3.61
N VAL A 100 -6.97 -16.96 -4.45
CA VAL A 100 -8.27 -16.30 -4.22
C VAL A 100 -9.34 -16.76 -5.21
N ALA A 101 -9.10 -17.84 -5.94
CA ALA A 101 -10.01 -18.41 -6.94
C ALA A 101 -10.44 -17.35 -7.97
N SER A 102 -9.48 -16.64 -8.54
CA SER A 102 -9.70 -15.57 -9.52
C SER A 102 -8.78 -15.76 -10.72
N SER A 103 -8.63 -14.74 -11.55
CA SER A 103 -7.77 -14.74 -12.71
C SER A 103 -6.62 -13.75 -12.54
N PRO A 104 -5.49 -13.95 -13.23
CA PRO A 104 -4.41 -12.96 -13.20
C PRO A 104 -4.87 -11.58 -13.66
N ARG A 105 -5.79 -11.53 -14.63
CA ARG A 105 -6.34 -10.28 -15.13
C ARG A 105 -7.11 -9.54 -14.04
N ALA A 106 -7.95 -10.26 -13.29
CA ALA A 106 -8.73 -9.65 -12.21
C ALA A 106 -7.81 -9.13 -11.09
N VAL A 107 -6.77 -9.90 -10.77
CA VAL A 107 -5.76 -9.46 -9.81
C VAL A 107 -5.06 -8.20 -10.30
N GLY A 108 -4.66 -8.17 -11.58
CA GLY A 108 -4.03 -7.00 -12.17
C GLY A 108 -4.92 -5.75 -12.11
N GLN A 109 -6.21 -5.91 -12.38
CA GLN A 109 -7.16 -4.81 -12.28
C GLN A 109 -7.32 -4.33 -10.83
N ALA A 110 -7.38 -5.26 -9.89
CA ALA A 110 -7.48 -4.91 -8.47
C ALA A 110 -6.24 -4.14 -8.00
N CYS A 111 -5.06 -4.54 -8.46
CA CYS A 111 -3.83 -3.81 -8.17
C CYS A 111 -3.87 -2.39 -8.77
N ALA A 112 -4.29 -2.26 -10.01
CA ALA A 112 -4.36 -0.97 -10.70
C ALA A 112 -5.35 -0.01 -10.03
N ARG A 113 -6.38 -0.53 -9.40
CA ARG A 113 -7.45 0.26 -8.78
C ARG A 113 -7.34 0.33 -7.27
N ASN A 114 -6.25 -0.17 -6.71
CA ASN A 114 -6.05 -0.20 -5.26
C ASN A 114 -6.07 1.24 -4.70
N PRO A 115 -7.03 1.58 -3.83
CA PRO A 115 -7.09 2.93 -3.26
C PRO A 115 -6.15 3.14 -2.08
N PHE A 116 -5.40 2.11 -1.68
CA PHE A 116 -4.52 2.17 -0.52
C PHE A 116 -3.14 1.60 -0.83
N PRO A 117 -2.38 2.21 -1.76
CA PRO A 117 -1.03 1.72 -2.05
C PRO A 117 -0.18 1.71 -0.78
N ILE A 118 0.76 0.80 -0.72
CA ILE A 118 1.64 0.52 0.42
C ILE A 118 0.90 -0.26 1.51
N VAL A 119 -0.22 0.25 2.00
CA VAL A 119 -1.01 -0.39 3.07
C VAL A 119 -1.61 -1.70 2.57
N VAL A 120 -2.25 -1.68 1.40
CA VAL A 120 -2.65 -2.90 0.68
C VAL A 120 -1.54 -3.16 -0.34
N PRO A 121 -0.71 -4.19 -0.13
CA PRO A 121 0.59 -4.27 -0.77
C PRO A 121 0.56 -4.80 -2.21
N CYS A 122 -0.10 -4.09 -3.11
CA CYS A 122 -0.11 -4.48 -4.50
C CYS A 122 1.29 -4.42 -5.14
N HIS A 123 2.23 -3.69 -4.53
CA HIS A 123 3.62 -3.67 -4.97
C HIS A 123 4.31 -5.03 -4.81
N ARG A 124 3.76 -5.93 -4.00
CA ARG A 124 4.33 -7.27 -3.78
C ARG A 124 3.85 -8.29 -4.81
N VAL A 125 3.05 -7.87 -5.79
CA VAL A 125 2.55 -8.77 -6.83
C VAL A 125 3.37 -8.56 -8.09
N LEU A 126 3.98 -9.64 -8.60
CA LEU A 126 4.92 -9.61 -9.72
C LEU A 126 4.46 -10.51 -10.86
N ASN A 127 5.10 -10.39 -12.02
CA ASN A 127 4.89 -11.32 -13.12
C ASN A 127 5.42 -12.71 -12.77
N ALA A 128 4.92 -13.74 -13.43
CA ALA A 128 5.29 -15.12 -13.15
C ALA A 128 6.79 -15.39 -13.36
N ASP A 129 7.42 -14.64 -14.26
CA ASP A 129 8.86 -14.77 -14.51
C ASP A 129 9.71 -13.94 -13.54
N GLY A 130 9.09 -13.33 -12.54
CA GLY A 130 9.77 -12.44 -11.61
C GLY A 130 9.90 -11.01 -12.08
N GLY A 131 9.44 -10.70 -13.29
CA GLY A 131 9.41 -9.34 -13.80
C GLY A 131 8.49 -8.45 -12.99
N LEU A 132 8.77 -7.14 -13.01
CA LEU A 132 8.15 -6.19 -12.11
C LEU A 132 6.63 -6.05 -12.30
N GLY A 133 6.15 -6.14 -13.52
CA GLY A 133 4.75 -5.84 -13.80
C GLY A 133 4.46 -4.34 -13.72
N ALA A 134 3.20 -3.99 -13.87
CA ALA A 134 2.77 -2.60 -13.84
C ALA A 134 2.61 -2.10 -12.41
N TYR A 135 2.72 -0.79 -12.24
CA TYR A 135 2.40 -0.12 -10.99
C TYR A 135 1.90 1.28 -11.34
N SER A 136 0.74 1.63 -10.81
CA SER A 136 0.08 2.87 -11.21
C SER A 136 0.29 4.02 -10.22
N ALA A 137 0.80 3.75 -9.03
CA ALA A 137 1.00 4.80 -8.03
C ALA A 137 2.36 5.50 -8.21
N GLY A 138 2.44 6.73 -7.76
CA GLY A 138 3.68 7.50 -7.79
C GLY A 138 4.26 7.61 -9.18
N ASN A 139 5.53 7.27 -9.32
CA ASN A 139 6.25 7.26 -10.59
C ASN A 139 6.23 5.86 -11.25
N GLY A 140 5.18 5.10 -11.02
CA GLY A 140 5.00 3.81 -11.67
C GLY A 140 6.04 2.79 -11.27
N PRO A 141 6.66 2.09 -12.25
CA PRO A 141 7.63 1.03 -11.93
C PRO A 141 8.79 1.47 -11.05
N ALA A 142 9.27 2.70 -11.17
CA ALA A 142 10.34 3.19 -10.31
C ALA A 142 9.91 3.23 -8.85
N THR A 143 8.69 3.63 -8.57
CA THR A 143 8.14 3.60 -7.21
C THR A 143 8.01 2.16 -6.71
N LYS A 144 7.52 1.25 -7.54
CA LYS A 144 7.41 -0.16 -7.17
C LYS A 144 8.76 -0.75 -6.79
N ILE A 145 9.80 -0.49 -7.59
CA ILE A 145 11.17 -0.93 -7.30
C ILE A 145 11.61 -0.39 -5.94
N TRP A 146 11.38 0.88 -5.69
CA TRP A 146 11.78 1.49 -4.42
C TRP A 146 11.11 0.82 -3.23
N LEU A 147 9.81 0.55 -3.34
CA LEU A 147 9.05 -0.08 -2.26
C LEU A 147 9.55 -1.50 -1.97
N LEU A 148 9.77 -2.29 -3.02
CA LEU A 148 10.28 -3.65 -2.88
C LEU A 148 11.68 -3.65 -2.28
N ASP A 149 12.55 -2.76 -2.74
CA ASP A 149 13.91 -2.65 -2.24
C ASP A 149 13.94 -2.19 -0.78
N HIS A 150 13.08 -1.24 -0.43
CA HIS A 150 12.93 -0.78 0.94
C HIS A 150 12.58 -1.94 1.88
N GLU A 151 11.64 -2.78 1.47
CA GLU A 151 11.25 -3.93 2.29
C GLU A 151 12.39 -4.93 2.43
N GLN A 152 13.13 -5.19 1.37
CA GLN A 152 14.28 -6.09 1.46
C GLN A 152 15.36 -5.55 2.39
N ARG A 153 15.62 -4.26 2.34
CA ARG A 153 16.65 -3.65 3.20
C ARG A 153 16.27 -3.67 4.67
N HIS A 154 14.98 -3.63 5.00
CA HIS A 154 14.50 -3.59 6.38
C HIS A 154 13.92 -4.91 6.85
N ASN A 155 14.04 -5.96 6.02
CA ASN A 155 13.47 -7.25 6.35
C ASN A 155 14.36 -7.99 7.32
N GLY A 156 14.24 -7.67 8.58
CA GLY A 156 14.80 -8.48 9.62
C GLY A 156 16.23 -8.79 9.44
N GLY A 157 16.90 -7.90 8.86
CA GLY A 157 18.27 -8.10 8.69
C GLY A 157 18.93 -8.47 9.93
N PHE A 158 18.29 -8.09 10.86
CA PHE A 158 18.70 -8.44 12.11
C PHE A 158 18.83 -9.84 12.28
N ARG A 159 18.14 -10.57 11.67
CA ARG A 159 18.23 -11.87 11.99
C ARG A 159 19.46 -12.39 11.57
N LEU A 160 20.05 -11.69 11.05
CA LEU A 160 21.02 -12.22 10.70
C LEU A 160 21.87 -12.38 11.61
N THR A 161 21.83 -12.25 12.15
CA THR A 161 22.77 -12.30 13.04
C THR A 161 23.16 -13.25 13.56
#